data_82627a3b0ddcd3b28f47b1cb9ac7a4a1
#
_entry.id   82627a3b0ddcd3b28f47b1cb9ac7a4a1
#
_cell.length_a   1.000
_cell.length_b   1.000
_cell.length_c   1.000
_cell.angle_alpha   90.00
_cell.angle_beta   90.00
_cell.angle_gamma   90.00
#
_symmetry.space_group_name_H-M   'P 1'
#
loop_
_entity.id
_entity.type
_entity.pdbx_description
1 polymer ?
#
loop_
_entity_poly.entity_id
_entity_poly.type
_entity_poly.pdbx_seq_one_letter_code
_entity_poly.pdbx_strand_id
1 'polypeptide(L)'
;MHQRHDHHGWADEGYGAVADAFARNYADFPELGSAVTVHVGGRKVVELWGGIADERTGRPWQSDTLVPVFSCAKALVSLSAHLLAQQGRLDLDAPIATYWPEFARHGKEAITTRMVLSHRAGIPVLDASPTFDEIAAWTPVVRAIEEQTPLWEPDTTHEYHGHVFGFAIGEVIRRITGLTPGAWFRTTLAEPLGLDAHLGLPTTELPRLARLAEADGRRPMPGPEHLLTRIVTMNGALVFPGLDEPHGWNDPALHTVELPG
;
A
#
# COMPACT_ATOMS: atom_id res chain seq x y z
N MET A 1 29.14 3.54 18.54
CA MET A 1 28.97 5.00 18.78
C MET A 1 27.57 5.33 18.29
N HIS A 2 26.57 5.40 19.19
CA HIS A 2 25.22 5.79 18.79
C HIS A 2 25.23 7.28 18.45
N GLN A 3 25.08 7.62 17.17
CA GLN A 3 24.80 8.99 16.79
C GLN A 3 23.46 9.37 17.41
N ARG A 4 23.44 10.40 18.23
CA ARG A 4 22.18 11.06 18.59
C ARG A 4 21.61 11.63 17.31
N HIS A 5 20.59 11.03 16.76
CA HIS A 5 19.87 11.63 15.65
C HIS A 5 19.02 12.76 16.22
N ASP A 6 19.34 13.98 15.86
CA ASP A 6 18.50 15.13 16.18
C ASP A 6 17.18 14.99 15.43
N HIS A 7 16.07 15.11 16.13
CA HIS A 7 14.76 15.22 15.52
C HIS A 7 14.37 16.69 15.38
N HIS A 8 13.51 16.95 14.43
CA HIS A 8 12.97 18.26 14.09
C HIS A 8 11.46 18.27 14.31
N GLY A 9 10.88 19.47 14.24
CA GLY A 9 9.44 19.64 14.38
C GLY A 9 9.07 20.09 15.79
N TRP A 10 7.85 19.76 16.21
CA TRP A 10 7.30 20.26 17.47
C TRP A 10 6.23 19.29 18.04
N ALA A 11 6.00 19.43 19.35
CA ALA A 11 4.87 18.82 20.04
C ALA A 11 4.24 19.90 20.96
N ASP A 12 2.93 20.01 20.94
CA ASP A 12 2.19 20.93 21.82
C ASP A 12 2.38 20.57 23.31
N GLU A 13 2.09 21.52 24.18
CA GLU A 13 2.02 21.29 25.61
C GLU A 13 1.08 20.11 25.95
N GLY A 14 1.55 19.16 26.75
CA GLY A 14 0.86 17.92 27.09
C GLY A 14 1.19 16.74 26.18
N TYR A 15 1.88 16.95 25.05
CA TYR A 15 2.28 15.89 24.11
C TYR A 15 3.79 15.60 24.12
N GLY A 16 4.55 16.18 25.06
CA GLY A 16 6.01 15.98 25.18
C GLY A 16 6.41 14.50 25.27
N ALA A 17 5.60 13.65 25.90
CA ALA A 17 5.86 12.22 25.97
C ALA A 17 5.93 11.53 24.59
N VAL A 18 5.26 12.07 23.57
CA VAL A 18 5.36 11.57 22.18
C VAL A 18 6.73 11.93 21.60
N ALA A 19 7.20 13.17 21.83
CA ALA A 19 8.53 13.58 21.38
C ALA A 19 9.64 12.77 22.07
N ASP A 20 9.51 12.51 23.38
CA ASP A 20 10.44 11.67 24.12
C ASP A 20 10.46 10.23 23.60
N ALA A 21 9.29 9.65 23.27
CA ALA A 21 9.20 8.32 22.69
C ALA A 21 9.80 8.28 21.29
N PHE A 22 9.54 9.27 20.45
CA PHE A 22 10.12 9.41 19.11
C PHE A 22 11.66 9.45 19.18
N ALA A 23 12.22 10.26 20.08
CA ALA A 23 13.66 10.34 20.27
C ALA A 23 14.28 9.02 20.77
N ARG A 24 13.57 8.30 21.65
CA ARG A 24 14.03 6.99 22.15
C ARG A 24 14.07 5.92 21.09
N ASN A 25 13.22 5.97 20.06
CA ASN A 25 13.24 4.97 18.99
C ASN A 25 14.62 4.85 18.33
N TYR A 26 15.32 5.96 18.14
CA TYR A 26 16.68 5.94 17.57
C TYR A 26 17.74 5.37 18.52
N ALA A 27 17.47 5.33 19.82
CA ALA A 27 18.38 4.74 20.80
C ALA A 27 18.09 3.24 21.05
N ASP A 28 16.82 2.88 21.02
CA ASP A 28 16.33 1.56 21.43
C ASP A 28 16.15 0.59 20.26
N PHE A 29 15.98 1.12 19.04
CA PHE A 29 15.73 0.34 17.82
C PHE A 29 16.69 0.74 16.69
N PRO A 30 16.95 -0.14 15.70
CA PRO A 30 17.76 0.17 14.52
C PRO A 30 16.96 1.03 13.51
N GLU A 31 16.49 2.19 13.95
CA GLU A 31 15.71 3.12 13.14
C GLU A 31 16.65 4.11 12.44
N LEU A 32 16.55 4.20 11.10
CA LEU A 32 17.35 5.13 10.32
C LEU A 32 16.74 6.52 10.26
N GLY A 33 15.47 6.58 9.93
CA GLY A 33 14.72 7.81 9.80
C GLY A 33 13.23 7.56 9.83
N SER A 34 12.49 8.53 10.35
CA SER A 34 11.05 8.43 10.52
C SER A 34 10.37 9.79 10.65
N ALA A 35 9.05 9.76 10.60
CA ALA A 35 8.20 10.91 10.91
C ALA A 35 6.96 10.45 11.66
N VAL A 36 6.40 11.32 12.48
CA VAL A 36 5.12 11.13 13.15
C VAL A 36 4.33 12.42 13.17
N THR A 37 3.03 12.31 12.86
CA THR A 37 2.09 13.41 12.98
C THR A 37 0.88 12.95 13.77
N VAL A 38 0.44 13.76 14.74
CA VAL A 38 -0.75 13.49 15.55
C VAL A 38 -1.74 14.63 15.43
N HIS A 39 -2.99 14.29 15.18
CA HIS A 39 -4.11 15.23 15.19
C HIS A 39 -5.11 14.85 16.28
N VAL A 40 -5.59 15.86 17.01
CA VAL A 40 -6.64 15.72 18.02
C VAL A 40 -7.71 16.78 17.77
N GLY A 41 -8.95 16.35 17.62
CA GLY A 41 -10.05 17.26 17.30
C GLY A 41 -9.83 18.07 16.01
N GLY A 42 -9.18 17.47 15.01
CA GLY A 42 -8.86 18.12 13.72
C GLY A 42 -7.65 19.06 13.77
N ARG A 43 -7.05 19.31 14.91
CA ARG A 43 -5.86 20.17 15.09
C ARG A 43 -4.59 19.30 15.18
N LYS A 44 -3.55 19.64 14.41
CA LYS A 44 -2.22 19.02 14.54
C LYS A 44 -1.64 19.41 15.88
N VAL A 45 -1.22 18.43 16.68
CA VAL A 45 -0.64 18.61 18.03
C VAL A 45 0.78 18.06 18.14
N VAL A 46 1.19 17.23 17.19
CA VAL A 46 2.57 16.74 17.05
C VAL A 46 2.93 16.69 15.57
N GLU A 47 4.14 17.13 15.26
CA GLU A 47 4.77 16.98 13.96
C GLU A 47 6.27 16.82 14.17
N LEU A 48 6.78 15.60 14.02
CA LEU A 48 8.20 15.29 14.27
C LEU A 48 8.74 14.46 13.12
N TRP A 49 9.99 14.72 12.76
CA TRP A 49 10.75 13.94 11.79
C TRP A 49 12.22 13.97 12.14
N GLY A 50 13.00 13.01 11.68
CA GLY A 50 14.43 12.97 11.94
C GLY A 50 15.12 11.77 11.34
N GLY A 51 16.44 11.73 11.57
CA GLY A 51 17.29 10.67 11.07
C GLY A 51 17.69 10.84 9.60
N ILE A 52 17.95 9.74 8.91
CA ILE A 52 18.51 9.67 7.58
C ILE A 52 17.50 9.07 6.61
N ALA A 53 17.27 9.71 5.49
CA ALA A 53 16.39 9.24 4.42
C ALA A 53 17.14 8.37 3.38
N ASP A 54 18.45 8.50 3.27
CA ASP A 54 19.31 7.66 2.41
C ASP A 54 20.69 7.50 3.06
N GLU A 55 20.97 6.30 3.59
CA GLU A 55 22.25 6.03 4.28
C GLU A 55 23.47 6.04 3.37
N ARG A 56 23.30 5.74 2.05
CA ARG A 56 24.42 5.72 1.09
C ARG A 56 24.96 7.12 0.79
N THR A 57 24.10 8.12 0.85
CA THR A 57 24.45 9.52 0.57
C THR A 57 24.54 10.35 1.85
N GLY A 58 24.04 9.86 2.96
CA GLY A 58 23.87 10.61 4.19
C GLY A 58 22.77 11.66 4.12
N ARG A 59 21.83 11.55 3.15
CA ARG A 59 20.73 12.50 2.98
C ARG A 59 19.84 12.48 4.22
N PRO A 60 19.65 13.62 4.92
CA PRO A 60 18.82 13.68 6.10
C PRO A 60 17.33 13.53 5.75
N TRP A 61 16.54 13.03 6.70
CA TRP A 61 15.09 13.06 6.62
C TRP A 61 14.58 14.49 6.79
N GLN A 62 13.67 14.90 5.92
CA GLN A 62 13.05 16.23 5.92
C GLN A 62 11.55 16.09 6.19
N SER A 63 10.87 17.22 6.47
CA SER A 63 9.42 17.25 6.70
C SER A 63 8.60 16.76 5.51
N ASP A 64 9.17 16.82 4.29
CA ASP A 64 8.58 16.44 3.03
C ASP A 64 9.17 15.15 2.44
N THR A 65 9.93 14.39 3.23
CA THR A 65 10.44 13.08 2.81
C THR A 65 9.30 12.10 2.60
N LEU A 66 9.25 11.52 1.42
CA LEU A 66 8.31 10.46 1.08
C LEU A 66 8.89 9.10 1.48
N VAL A 67 8.02 8.16 1.82
CA VAL A 67 8.41 6.80 2.20
C VAL A 67 7.40 5.78 1.65
N PRO A 68 7.85 4.59 1.20
CA PRO A 68 6.92 3.53 0.83
C PRO A 68 6.13 3.08 2.06
N VAL A 69 4.82 3.15 1.98
CA VAL A 69 3.92 2.82 3.11
C VAL A 69 3.30 1.44 3.00
N PHE A 70 3.69 0.67 1.98
CA PHE A 70 3.21 -0.70 1.75
C PHE A 70 1.68 -0.80 1.84
N SER A 71 1.19 -1.78 2.56
CA SER A 71 -0.25 -2.05 2.69
C SER A 71 -1.08 -0.95 3.34
N CYS A 72 -0.48 0.14 3.84
CA CYS A 72 -1.25 1.34 4.16
C CYS A 72 -1.91 1.95 2.91
N ALA A 73 -1.41 1.66 1.70
CA ALA A 73 -2.05 2.00 0.43
C ALA A 73 -3.49 1.47 0.33
N LYS A 74 -3.81 0.34 0.95
CA LYS A 74 -5.18 -0.20 1.01
C LYS A 74 -6.18 0.77 1.61
N ALA A 75 -5.75 1.60 2.59
CA ALA A 75 -6.61 2.63 3.15
C ALA A 75 -6.97 3.70 2.10
N LEU A 76 -6.01 4.10 1.24
CA LEU A 76 -6.25 5.08 0.18
C LEU A 76 -7.20 4.54 -0.89
N VAL A 77 -7.02 3.28 -1.26
CA VAL A 77 -7.91 2.60 -2.22
C VAL A 77 -9.31 2.40 -1.62
N SER A 78 -9.39 2.00 -0.35
CA SER A 78 -10.67 1.87 0.36
C SER A 78 -11.41 3.20 0.45
N LEU A 79 -10.70 4.28 0.79
CA LEU A 79 -11.26 5.62 0.84
C LEU A 79 -11.81 6.05 -0.53
N SER A 80 -11.08 5.75 -1.60
CA SER A 80 -11.50 5.99 -2.98
C SER A 80 -12.79 5.25 -3.35
N ALA A 81 -12.92 3.98 -2.94
CA ALA A 81 -14.14 3.19 -3.13
C ALA A 81 -15.31 3.73 -2.29
N HIS A 82 -15.06 4.10 -1.03
CA HIS A 82 -16.08 4.71 -0.17
C HIS A 82 -16.57 6.06 -0.68
N LEU A 83 -15.70 6.85 -1.31
CA LEU A 83 -16.10 8.11 -1.97
C LEU A 83 -17.07 7.83 -3.13
N LEU A 84 -16.82 6.80 -3.93
CA LEU A 84 -17.75 6.38 -4.98
C LEU A 84 -19.08 5.88 -4.39
N ALA A 85 -19.04 5.18 -3.26
CA ALA A 85 -20.26 4.77 -2.57
C ALA A 85 -21.06 5.97 -2.03
N GLN A 86 -20.38 6.94 -1.43
CA GLN A 86 -21.00 8.19 -0.97
C GLN A 86 -21.66 8.96 -2.12
N GLN A 87 -21.06 8.91 -3.33
CA GLN A 87 -21.60 9.53 -4.53
C GLN A 87 -22.75 8.73 -5.17
N GLY A 88 -23.13 7.57 -4.63
CA GLY A 88 -24.13 6.66 -5.18
C GLY A 88 -23.70 5.96 -6.49
N ARG A 89 -22.41 5.99 -6.82
CA ARG A 89 -21.83 5.37 -8.02
C ARG A 89 -21.37 3.93 -7.80
N LEU A 90 -21.17 3.53 -6.55
CA LEU A 90 -20.80 2.18 -6.12
C LEU A 90 -21.72 1.76 -4.99
N ASP A 91 -22.41 0.64 -5.16
CA ASP A 91 -23.04 -0.08 -4.06
C ASP A 91 -22.07 -1.13 -3.55
N LEU A 92 -21.66 -1.01 -2.29
CA LEU A 92 -20.69 -1.93 -1.67
C LEU A 92 -21.25 -3.35 -1.50
N ASP A 93 -22.58 -3.50 -1.46
CA ASP A 93 -23.29 -4.75 -1.26
C ASP A 93 -23.79 -5.38 -2.56
N ALA A 94 -23.74 -4.66 -3.67
CA ALA A 94 -23.96 -5.22 -4.99
C ALA A 94 -22.80 -6.14 -5.41
N PRO A 95 -23.05 -7.21 -6.15
CA PRO A 95 -22.00 -8.01 -6.75
C PRO A 95 -21.03 -7.17 -7.57
N ILE A 96 -19.73 -7.45 -7.46
CA ILE A 96 -18.68 -6.80 -8.29
C ILE A 96 -19.00 -6.96 -9.78
N ALA A 97 -19.61 -8.08 -10.15
CA ALA A 97 -20.05 -8.37 -11.52
C ALA A 97 -20.99 -7.31 -12.11
N THR A 98 -21.67 -6.51 -11.28
CA THR A 98 -22.48 -5.36 -11.72
C THR A 98 -21.63 -4.31 -12.42
N TYR A 99 -20.39 -4.12 -12.00
CA TYR A 99 -19.45 -3.14 -12.54
C TYR A 99 -18.39 -3.78 -13.43
N TRP A 100 -18.12 -5.06 -13.19
CA TRP A 100 -17.10 -5.88 -13.85
C TRP A 100 -17.65 -7.28 -14.16
N PRO A 101 -18.41 -7.44 -15.28
CA PRO A 101 -19.12 -8.69 -15.58
C PRO A 101 -18.22 -9.93 -15.67
N GLU A 102 -16.99 -9.78 -16.20
CA GLU A 102 -16.03 -10.86 -16.34
C GLU A 102 -15.56 -11.44 -15.00
N PHE A 103 -15.70 -10.68 -13.91
CA PHE A 103 -15.35 -11.13 -12.55
C PHE A 103 -16.21 -12.29 -12.07
N ALA A 104 -17.45 -12.43 -12.60
CA ALA A 104 -18.42 -13.45 -12.16
C ALA A 104 -17.96 -14.91 -12.38
N ARG A 105 -16.92 -15.14 -13.16
CA ARG A 105 -16.45 -16.49 -13.49
C ARG A 105 -16.03 -17.27 -12.25
N HIS A 106 -16.08 -18.61 -12.37
CA HIS A 106 -15.53 -19.55 -11.40
C HIS A 106 -16.10 -19.40 -9.97
N GLY A 107 -17.41 -19.15 -9.84
CA GLY A 107 -18.09 -19.08 -8.54
C GLY A 107 -17.93 -17.73 -7.82
N LYS A 108 -17.60 -16.65 -8.55
CA LYS A 108 -17.42 -15.30 -7.99
C LYS A 108 -18.64 -14.38 -8.23
N GLU A 109 -19.74 -14.90 -8.78
CA GLU A 109 -20.91 -14.11 -9.20
C GLU A 109 -21.57 -13.32 -8.05
N ALA A 110 -21.50 -13.83 -6.82
CA ALA A 110 -22.08 -13.21 -5.63
C ALA A 110 -21.10 -12.37 -4.81
N ILE A 111 -19.80 -12.34 -5.17
CA ILE A 111 -18.80 -11.59 -4.41
C ILE A 111 -19.07 -10.10 -4.54
N THR A 112 -19.17 -9.41 -3.39
CA THR A 112 -19.40 -7.98 -3.31
C THR A 112 -18.11 -7.20 -3.09
N THR A 113 -18.14 -5.90 -3.35
CA THR A 113 -17.02 -5.00 -3.02
C THR A 113 -16.73 -5.03 -1.52
N ARG A 114 -17.75 -5.12 -0.67
CA ARG A 114 -17.60 -5.25 0.78
C ARG A 114 -16.83 -6.50 1.18
N MET A 115 -17.07 -7.64 0.53
CA MET A 115 -16.34 -8.88 0.81
C MET A 115 -14.85 -8.73 0.50
N VAL A 116 -14.49 -8.08 -0.60
CA VAL A 116 -13.07 -7.80 -0.92
C VAL A 116 -12.47 -6.83 0.10
N LEU A 117 -13.14 -5.72 0.40
CA LEU A 117 -12.68 -4.72 1.38
C LEU A 117 -12.48 -5.29 2.79
N SER A 118 -13.22 -6.36 3.13
CA SER A 118 -13.12 -7.05 4.42
C SER A 118 -12.34 -8.36 4.37
N HIS A 119 -11.63 -8.62 3.26
CA HIS A 119 -10.81 -9.82 3.06
C HIS A 119 -11.58 -11.16 3.11
N ARG A 120 -12.86 -11.16 2.74
CA ARG A 120 -13.74 -12.33 2.79
C ARG A 120 -14.09 -12.91 1.41
N ALA A 121 -13.50 -12.40 0.34
CA ALA A 121 -13.84 -12.81 -1.03
C ALA A 121 -13.32 -14.21 -1.43
N GLY A 122 -12.47 -14.85 -0.61
CA GLY A 122 -11.94 -16.18 -0.91
C GLY A 122 -10.82 -16.21 -1.97
N ILE A 123 -10.35 -15.07 -2.42
CA ILE A 123 -9.30 -14.94 -3.45
C ILE A 123 -8.04 -14.20 -2.93
N PRO A 124 -7.40 -14.68 -1.85
CA PRO A 124 -6.28 -13.97 -1.24
C PRO A 124 -5.01 -14.00 -2.09
N VAL A 125 -4.91 -14.91 -3.04
CA VAL A 125 -3.77 -15.14 -3.92
C VAL A 125 -4.27 -15.55 -5.30
N LEU A 126 -3.44 -15.32 -6.32
CA LEU A 126 -3.65 -15.82 -7.68
C LEU A 126 -2.87 -17.13 -7.89
N ASP A 127 -3.41 -18.05 -8.70
CA ASP A 127 -2.66 -19.21 -9.17
C ASP A 127 -1.67 -18.82 -10.28
N ALA A 128 -1.98 -17.76 -11.02
CA ALA A 128 -1.06 -17.12 -11.94
C ALA A 128 0.11 -16.45 -11.19
N SER A 129 1.26 -16.40 -11.85
CA SER A 129 2.46 -15.70 -11.38
C SER A 129 2.87 -14.66 -12.44
N PRO A 130 2.20 -13.49 -12.49
CA PRO A 130 2.49 -12.47 -13.49
C PRO A 130 3.90 -11.90 -13.31
N THR A 131 4.57 -11.56 -14.40
CA THR A 131 5.84 -10.84 -14.36
C THR A 131 5.66 -9.41 -13.85
N PHE A 132 6.75 -8.73 -13.49
CA PHE A 132 6.70 -7.32 -13.11
C PHE A 132 6.07 -6.44 -14.20
N ASP A 133 6.45 -6.66 -15.47
CA ASP A 133 5.89 -5.91 -16.61
C ASP A 133 4.38 -6.15 -16.75
N GLU A 134 3.92 -7.36 -16.50
CA GLU A 134 2.48 -7.70 -16.52
C GLU A 134 1.73 -7.05 -15.35
N ILE A 135 2.37 -6.96 -14.18
CA ILE A 135 1.84 -6.21 -13.04
C ILE A 135 1.73 -4.72 -13.39
N ALA A 136 2.78 -4.13 -13.96
CA ALA A 136 2.80 -2.74 -14.41
C ALA A 136 1.77 -2.46 -15.50
N ALA A 137 1.52 -3.43 -16.38
CA ALA A 137 0.52 -3.31 -17.45
C ALA A 137 -0.94 -3.44 -16.97
N TRP A 138 -1.19 -3.77 -15.70
CA TRP A 138 -2.51 -3.89 -15.06
C TRP A 138 -3.40 -5.01 -15.63
N THR A 139 -3.71 -4.98 -16.93
CA THR A 139 -4.67 -5.90 -17.58
C THR A 139 -4.36 -7.39 -17.39
N PRO A 140 -3.10 -7.86 -17.42
CA PRO A 140 -2.79 -9.27 -17.16
C PRO A 140 -3.21 -9.72 -15.76
N VAL A 141 -3.01 -8.87 -14.74
CA VAL A 141 -3.43 -9.17 -13.37
C VAL A 141 -4.95 -9.21 -13.25
N VAL A 142 -5.64 -8.27 -13.90
CA VAL A 142 -7.12 -8.26 -13.98
C VAL A 142 -7.65 -9.57 -14.57
N ARG A 143 -7.07 -10.04 -15.68
CA ARG A 143 -7.43 -11.33 -16.28
C ARG A 143 -7.13 -12.51 -15.35
N ALA A 144 -6.02 -12.49 -14.64
CA ALA A 144 -5.70 -13.52 -13.67
C ALA A 144 -6.74 -13.56 -12.52
N ILE A 145 -7.24 -12.41 -12.08
CA ILE A 145 -8.34 -12.33 -11.09
C ILE A 145 -9.64 -12.89 -11.69
N GLU A 146 -9.96 -12.60 -12.94
CA GLU A 146 -11.14 -13.14 -13.64
C GLU A 146 -11.13 -14.67 -13.68
N GLU A 147 -9.97 -15.27 -13.92
CA GLU A 147 -9.79 -16.72 -14.02
C GLU A 147 -9.57 -17.41 -12.67
N GLN A 148 -9.30 -16.66 -11.60
CA GLN A 148 -9.06 -17.24 -10.28
C GLN A 148 -10.34 -17.85 -9.69
N THR A 149 -10.27 -19.10 -9.28
CA THR A 149 -11.29 -19.76 -8.46
C THR A 149 -11.07 -19.40 -7.00
N PRO A 150 -12.11 -19.05 -6.22
CA PRO A 150 -11.98 -18.87 -4.79
C PRO A 150 -11.40 -20.12 -4.10
N LEU A 151 -10.49 -19.94 -3.15
CA LEU A 151 -9.91 -21.05 -2.37
C LEU A 151 -10.89 -21.64 -1.36
N TRP A 152 -11.93 -20.92 -1.02
CA TRP A 152 -13.06 -21.33 -0.17
C TRP A 152 -14.30 -20.55 -0.57
N GLU A 153 -15.44 -21.03 -0.11
CA GLU A 153 -16.73 -20.37 -0.31
C GLU A 153 -16.67 -18.92 0.19
N PRO A 154 -16.91 -17.93 -0.67
CA PRO A 154 -16.91 -16.52 -0.29
C PRO A 154 -17.77 -16.24 0.93
N ASP A 155 -17.34 -15.34 1.79
CA ASP A 155 -18.01 -14.91 3.02
C ASP A 155 -18.03 -15.92 4.18
N THR A 156 -17.48 -17.13 4.04
CA THR A 156 -17.45 -18.14 5.10
C THR A 156 -16.28 -17.99 6.06
N THR A 157 -15.17 -17.44 5.60
CA THR A 157 -13.98 -17.14 6.40
C THR A 157 -13.25 -15.93 5.82
N HIS A 158 -12.15 -15.51 6.45
CA HIS A 158 -11.31 -14.43 5.96
C HIS A 158 -9.84 -14.83 5.96
N GLU A 159 -9.10 -14.29 5.00
CA GLU A 159 -7.65 -14.35 4.92
C GLU A 159 -7.16 -13.07 4.25
N TYR A 160 -6.02 -12.59 4.66
CA TYR A 160 -5.47 -11.35 4.12
C TYR A 160 -5.29 -11.43 2.59
N HIS A 161 -6.00 -10.57 1.85
CA HIS A 161 -5.84 -10.43 0.41
C HIS A 161 -4.70 -9.41 0.18
N GLY A 162 -3.49 -9.87 -0.03
CA GLY A 162 -2.32 -9.01 -0.19
C GLY A 162 -2.49 -8.03 -1.36
N HIS A 163 -1.95 -8.36 -2.51
CA HIS A 163 -2.02 -7.50 -3.71
C HIS A 163 -3.39 -7.59 -4.43
N VAL A 164 -4.05 -8.75 -4.39
CA VAL A 164 -5.36 -8.95 -5.05
C VAL A 164 -6.40 -7.94 -4.57
N PHE A 165 -6.36 -7.55 -3.29
CA PHE A 165 -7.21 -6.50 -2.72
C PHE A 165 -7.17 -5.21 -3.57
N GLY A 166 -5.97 -4.69 -3.78
CA GLY A 166 -5.78 -3.42 -4.48
C GLY A 166 -6.16 -3.49 -5.94
N PHE A 167 -5.80 -4.58 -6.64
CA PHE A 167 -6.16 -4.77 -8.04
C PHE A 167 -7.66 -4.97 -8.24
N ALA A 168 -8.32 -5.74 -7.36
CA ALA A 168 -9.77 -5.97 -7.47
C ALA A 168 -10.57 -4.68 -7.23
N ILE A 169 -10.30 -3.96 -6.13
CA ILE A 169 -10.96 -2.68 -5.85
C ILE A 169 -10.58 -1.62 -6.87
N GLY A 170 -9.30 -1.57 -7.26
CA GLY A 170 -8.80 -0.66 -8.28
C GLY A 170 -9.45 -0.86 -9.64
N GLU A 171 -9.72 -2.10 -10.05
CA GLU A 171 -10.44 -2.38 -11.30
C GLU A 171 -11.90 -1.94 -11.22
N VAL A 172 -12.58 -2.13 -10.09
CA VAL A 172 -13.94 -1.58 -9.88
C VAL A 172 -13.92 -0.06 -10.01
N ILE A 173 -12.97 0.63 -9.37
CA ILE A 173 -12.79 2.08 -9.50
C ILE A 173 -12.59 2.45 -10.98
N ARG A 174 -11.71 1.76 -11.68
CA ARG A 174 -11.39 2.01 -13.09
C ARG A 174 -12.61 1.83 -14.01
N ARG A 175 -13.41 0.80 -13.78
CA ARG A 175 -14.64 0.53 -14.55
C ARG A 175 -15.70 1.60 -14.35
N ILE A 176 -15.83 2.11 -13.13
CA ILE A 176 -16.82 3.15 -12.79
C ILE A 176 -16.37 4.54 -13.28
N THR A 177 -15.07 4.84 -13.20
CA THR A 177 -14.57 6.22 -13.39
C THR A 177 -13.88 6.45 -14.73
N GLY A 178 -13.36 5.40 -15.36
CA GLY A 178 -12.48 5.47 -16.52
C GLY A 178 -11.03 5.88 -16.18
N LEU A 179 -10.71 6.09 -14.90
CA LEU A 179 -9.38 6.48 -14.42
C LEU A 179 -8.72 5.31 -13.69
N THR A 180 -7.39 5.29 -13.68
CA THR A 180 -6.65 4.39 -12.80
C THR A 180 -6.92 4.73 -11.32
N PRO A 181 -6.74 3.78 -10.37
CA PRO A 181 -6.93 4.08 -8.94
C PRO A 181 -6.06 5.25 -8.47
N GLY A 182 -4.81 5.33 -8.93
CA GLY A 182 -3.91 6.44 -8.58
C GLY A 182 -4.36 7.77 -9.16
N ALA A 183 -4.80 7.81 -10.42
CA ALA A 183 -5.33 9.02 -11.04
C ALA A 183 -6.64 9.47 -10.36
N TRP A 184 -7.53 8.53 -10.02
CA TRP A 184 -8.75 8.82 -9.28
C TRP A 184 -8.45 9.36 -7.88
N PHE A 185 -7.61 8.68 -7.10
CA PHE A 185 -7.19 9.13 -5.78
C PHE A 185 -6.58 10.54 -5.83
N ARG A 186 -5.65 10.77 -6.75
CA ARG A 186 -4.98 12.06 -6.91
C ARG A 186 -5.97 13.19 -7.16
N THR A 187 -6.84 13.05 -8.16
CA THR A 187 -7.72 14.15 -8.60
C THR A 187 -8.90 14.40 -7.67
N THR A 188 -9.35 13.37 -6.93
CA THR A 188 -10.56 13.50 -6.10
C THR A 188 -10.26 13.64 -4.61
N LEU A 189 -9.10 13.27 -4.15
CA LEU A 189 -8.72 13.28 -2.74
C LEU A 189 -7.40 14.03 -2.51
N ALA A 190 -6.29 13.61 -3.15
CA ALA A 190 -4.98 14.15 -2.81
C ALA A 190 -4.87 15.64 -3.17
N GLU A 191 -5.12 16.04 -4.41
CA GLU A 191 -5.04 17.44 -4.84
C GLU A 191 -6.04 18.35 -4.09
N PRO A 192 -7.34 18.00 -3.98
CA PRO A 192 -8.29 18.88 -3.28
C PRO A 192 -8.03 19.05 -1.79
N LEU A 193 -7.42 18.05 -1.14
CA LEU A 193 -7.10 18.07 0.29
C LEU A 193 -5.65 18.48 0.58
N GLY A 194 -4.83 18.73 -0.45
CA GLY A 194 -3.41 19.06 -0.29
C GLY A 194 -2.60 17.93 0.31
N LEU A 195 -2.94 16.65 0.01
CA LEU A 195 -2.22 15.50 0.51
C LEU A 195 -1.01 15.20 -0.36
N ASP A 196 0.13 15.04 0.25
CA ASP A 196 1.36 14.55 -0.39
C ASP A 196 1.41 13.02 -0.28
N ALA A 197 0.50 12.35 -1.01
CA ALA A 197 0.32 10.91 -1.01
C ALA A 197 0.03 10.41 -2.43
N HIS A 198 0.64 9.28 -2.80
CA HIS A 198 0.63 8.78 -4.16
C HIS A 198 0.32 7.27 -4.21
N LEU A 199 -0.44 6.86 -5.22
CA LEU A 199 -0.52 5.48 -5.70
C LEU A 199 0.14 5.47 -7.09
N GLY A 200 1.39 4.99 -7.15
CA GLY A 200 2.30 5.24 -8.27
C GLY A 200 2.93 6.64 -8.17
N LEU A 201 4.20 6.66 -7.76
CA LEU A 201 4.93 7.93 -7.52
C LEU A 201 5.32 8.60 -8.84
N PRO A 202 5.02 9.88 -9.05
CA PRO A 202 5.56 10.63 -10.19
C PRO A 202 7.09 10.63 -10.16
N THR A 203 7.74 10.48 -11.32
CA THR A 203 9.20 10.43 -11.40
C THR A 203 9.88 11.68 -10.86
N THR A 204 9.19 12.83 -10.89
CA THR A 204 9.65 14.10 -10.31
C THR A 204 9.82 14.07 -8.80
N GLU A 205 9.11 13.16 -8.12
CA GLU A 205 9.11 13.01 -6.66
C GLU A 205 10.13 11.98 -6.15
N LEU A 206 10.72 11.18 -7.03
CA LEU A 206 11.74 10.19 -6.67
C LEU A 206 12.91 10.76 -5.83
N PRO A 207 13.39 11.98 -6.06
CA PRO A 207 14.46 12.56 -5.22
C PRO A 207 14.10 12.73 -3.75
N ARG A 208 12.81 12.84 -3.42
CA ARG A 208 12.31 12.98 -2.04
C ARG A 208 12.09 11.63 -1.36
N LEU A 209 12.06 10.53 -2.12
CA LEU A 209 11.77 9.21 -1.60
C LEU A 209 12.90 8.71 -0.68
N ALA A 210 12.55 8.26 0.51
CA ALA A 210 13.47 7.59 1.42
C ALA A 210 13.84 6.20 0.88
N ARG A 211 15.08 5.79 1.13
CA ARG A 211 15.55 4.44 0.86
C ARG A 211 15.27 3.54 2.05
N LEU A 212 14.82 2.33 1.76
CA LEU A 212 14.71 1.30 2.76
C LEU A 212 16.09 0.70 3.06
N ALA A 213 16.32 0.35 4.32
CA ALA A 213 17.47 -0.41 4.74
C ALA A 213 17.05 -1.74 5.36
N GLU A 214 17.91 -2.74 5.28
CA GLU A 214 17.67 -4.02 5.94
C GLU A 214 17.87 -3.88 7.44
N ALA A 215 16.92 -4.37 8.22
CA ALA A 215 17.06 -4.48 9.66
C ALA A 215 17.65 -5.85 10.03
N ASP A 216 18.55 -5.85 11.00
CA ASP A 216 19.06 -7.09 11.59
C ASP A 216 17.93 -7.90 12.25
N GLY A 217 18.06 -9.24 12.21
CA GLY A 217 17.12 -10.14 12.88
C GLY A 217 15.79 -10.36 12.14
N ARG A 218 15.72 -10.06 10.85
CA ARG A 218 14.55 -10.34 10.02
C ARG A 218 14.18 -11.82 10.10
N ARG A 219 12.94 -12.12 10.44
CA ARG A 219 12.44 -13.50 10.40
C ARG A 219 12.34 -13.95 8.94
N PRO A 220 12.88 -15.16 8.61
CA PRO A 220 12.73 -15.70 7.27
C PRO A 220 11.25 -15.91 6.95
N MET A 221 10.88 -15.64 5.71
CA MET A 221 9.56 -16.00 5.20
C MET A 221 9.42 -17.53 5.19
N PRO A 222 8.21 -18.06 5.40
CA PRO A 222 7.91 -19.48 5.14
C PRO A 222 8.27 -19.87 3.71
N GLY A 223 8.34 -21.18 3.44
CA GLY A 223 8.65 -21.69 2.08
C GLY A 223 7.65 -21.17 1.02
N PRO A 224 8.01 -21.25 -0.27
CA PRO A 224 7.25 -20.63 -1.37
C PRO A 224 5.81 -21.15 -1.49
N GLU A 225 5.56 -22.41 -1.09
CA GLU A 225 4.23 -23.03 -1.12
C GLU A 225 3.31 -22.58 0.03
N HIS A 226 3.85 -21.88 1.02
CA HIS A 226 3.07 -21.43 2.16
C HIS A 226 2.15 -20.27 1.74
N LEU A 227 0.86 -20.34 2.13
CA LEU A 227 -0.15 -19.36 1.69
C LEU A 227 0.27 -17.91 1.95
N LEU A 228 0.83 -17.61 3.14
CA LEU A 228 1.32 -16.27 3.45
C LEU A 228 2.38 -15.80 2.44
N THR A 229 3.35 -16.67 2.10
CA THR A 229 4.40 -16.34 1.12
C THR A 229 3.78 -16.06 -0.25
N ARG A 230 2.87 -16.92 -0.71
CA ARG A 230 2.15 -16.74 -1.97
C ARG A 230 1.35 -15.42 -2.00
N ILE A 231 0.71 -15.06 -0.90
CA ILE A 231 -0.06 -13.81 -0.76
C ILE A 231 0.85 -12.58 -0.89
N VAL A 232 1.94 -12.52 -0.11
CA VAL A 232 2.81 -11.33 -0.05
C VAL A 232 3.73 -11.20 -1.26
N THR A 233 4.02 -12.30 -1.96
CA THR A 233 4.83 -12.32 -3.18
C THR A 233 3.98 -12.34 -4.46
N MET A 234 2.66 -12.30 -4.36
CA MET A 234 1.75 -12.48 -5.49
C MET A 234 2.07 -13.78 -6.26
N ASN A 235 2.14 -14.89 -5.52
CA ASN A 235 2.52 -16.22 -6.02
C ASN A 235 3.91 -16.26 -6.70
N GLY A 236 4.88 -15.57 -6.11
CA GLY A 236 6.26 -15.52 -6.60
C GLY A 236 6.54 -14.45 -7.66
N ALA A 237 5.52 -13.69 -8.07
CA ALA A 237 5.67 -12.59 -9.04
C ALA A 237 6.47 -11.41 -8.51
N LEU A 238 6.33 -11.12 -7.21
CA LEU A 238 7.02 -10.07 -6.49
C LEU A 238 8.05 -10.69 -5.54
N VAL A 239 9.00 -11.40 -6.09
CA VAL A 239 10.16 -11.89 -5.33
C VAL A 239 11.20 -10.79 -5.33
N PHE A 240 11.43 -10.22 -4.17
CA PHE A 240 12.42 -9.16 -3.99
C PHE A 240 13.77 -9.79 -3.59
N PRO A 241 14.70 -9.95 -4.54
CA PRO A 241 15.99 -10.59 -4.28
C PRO A 241 16.86 -9.80 -3.31
N GLY A 242 16.69 -8.49 -3.27
CA GLY A 242 17.34 -7.55 -2.38
C GLY A 242 16.70 -6.18 -2.51
N LEU A 243 17.01 -5.26 -1.60
CA LEU A 243 16.42 -3.92 -1.64
C LEU A 243 16.83 -3.15 -2.89
N ASP A 244 18.08 -3.32 -3.36
CA ASP A 244 18.71 -2.55 -4.43
C ASP A 244 18.79 -3.29 -5.78
N GLU A 245 18.32 -4.53 -5.82
CA GLU A 245 18.24 -5.32 -7.05
C GLU A 245 17.10 -4.81 -7.96
N PRO A 246 17.11 -5.14 -9.26
CA PRO A 246 16.01 -4.82 -10.16
C PRO A 246 14.66 -5.28 -9.58
N HIS A 247 13.69 -4.38 -9.55
CA HIS A 247 12.38 -4.56 -8.94
C HIS A 247 12.40 -4.77 -7.41
N GLY A 248 13.53 -4.52 -6.74
CA GLY A 248 13.62 -4.45 -5.28
C GLY A 248 12.94 -3.19 -4.73
N TRP A 249 12.79 -3.13 -3.41
CA TRP A 249 12.05 -2.04 -2.75
C TRP A 249 12.73 -0.66 -2.85
N ASN A 250 13.96 -0.57 -3.35
CA ASN A 250 14.64 0.68 -3.65
C ASN A 250 14.74 0.96 -5.17
N ASP A 251 14.17 0.09 -6.01
CA ASP A 251 14.15 0.31 -7.45
C ASP A 251 13.12 1.41 -7.79
N PRO A 252 13.53 2.52 -8.42
CA PRO A 252 12.60 3.55 -8.88
C PRO A 252 11.46 3.02 -9.76
N ALA A 253 11.70 1.98 -10.55
CA ALA A 253 10.67 1.37 -11.40
C ALA A 253 9.49 0.83 -10.57
N LEU A 254 9.77 0.21 -9.41
CA LEU A 254 8.73 -0.31 -8.52
C LEU A 254 7.84 0.81 -7.98
N HIS A 255 8.42 1.96 -7.64
CA HIS A 255 7.69 3.06 -7.01
C HIS A 255 6.79 3.83 -7.99
N THR A 256 7.13 3.82 -9.28
CA THR A 256 6.36 4.52 -10.32
C THR A 256 5.16 3.72 -10.82
N VAL A 257 5.09 2.43 -10.52
CA VAL A 257 3.96 1.56 -10.85
C VAL A 257 2.86 1.72 -9.79
N GLU A 258 1.61 1.72 -10.23
CA GLU A 258 0.47 1.66 -9.31
C GLU A 258 0.35 0.25 -8.71
N LEU A 259 0.82 0.08 -7.47
CA LEU A 259 0.65 -1.12 -6.65
C LEU A 259 -0.32 -0.79 -5.51
N PRO A 260 -1.64 -0.90 -5.73
CA PRO A 260 -2.65 -0.41 -4.80
C PRO A 260 -2.93 -1.38 -3.63
N GLY A 261 -2.11 -2.43 -3.49
CA GLY A 261 -2.29 -3.52 -2.53
C GLY A 261 -1.22 -3.70 -1.48
#